data_a8a9b2b9eca9259a26a29a1c1be716c5
#
_entry.id   a8a9b2b9eca9259a26a29a1c1be716c5
#
_cell.length_a   1.000
_cell.length_b   1.000
_cell.length_c   1.000
_cell.angle_alpha   90.00
_cell.angle_beta   90.00
_cell.angle_gamma   90.00
#
_symmetry.space_group_name_H-M   'P 1'
#
loop_
_entity.id
_entity.type
_entity.pdbx_description
1 polymer ?
#
loop_
_entity_poly.entity_id
_entity_poly.type
_entity_poly.pdbx_seq_one_letter_code
_entity_poly.pdbx_strand_id
1 'polypeptide(L)'
;MIEEKQLFNLVFMQNGEANQRRMAIEECSELIKALCKYDRYFVDEDVDKKILRLNIIEEMADVEIMIDQLKLMFDHNNDFEKAKESKLKRLARRLGVE
;
A
#
# COMPACT_ATOMS: atom_id res chain seq x y z
N MET A 1 -3.60 -24.27 0.18
CA MET A 1 -4.02 -22.86 0.05
C MET A 1 -3.68 -22.35 -1.34
N ILE A 2 -4.55 -21.55 -1.92
CA ILE A 2 -4.30 -20.95 -3.23
C ILE A 2 -3.15 -19.95 -3.14
N GLU A 3 -2.29 -19.92 -4.15
CA GLU A 3 -1.20 -18.94 -4.21
C GLU A 3 -1.76 -17.52 -4.42
N GLU A 4 -1.04 -16.53 -3.90
CA GLU A 4 -1.41 -15.11 -3.98
C GLU A 4 -1.64 -14.67 -5.43
N LYS A 5 -0.71 -15.01 -6.34
CA LYS A 5 -0.84 -14.65 -7.75
C LYS A 5 -2.09 -15.24 -8.38
N GLN A 6 -2.43 -16.50 -8.06
CA GLN A 6 -3.63 -17.15 -8.55
C GLN A 6 -4.87 -16.44 -8.03
N LEU A 7 -4.86 -16.04 -6.76
CA LEU A 7 -5.96 -15.31 -6.14
C LEU A 7 -6.18 -13.97 -6.87
N PHE A 8 -5.11 -13.25 -7.15
CA PHE A 8 -5.20 -11.96 -7.86
C PHE A 8 -5.74 -12.13 -9.28
N ASN A 9 -5.29 -13.19 -9.98
CA ASN A 9 -5.82 -13.46 -11.33
C ASN A 9 -7.32 -13.74 -11.30
N LEU A 10 -7.80 -14.44 -10.28
CA LEU A 10 -9.24 -14.69 -10.11
C LEU A 10 -10.00 -13.38 -9.88
N VAL A 11 -9.45 -12.47 -9.08
CA VAL A 11 -10.06 -11.16 -8.86
C VAL A 11 -10.13 -10.37 -10.17
N PHE A 12 -9.07 -10.40 -10.98
CA PHE A 12 -9.06 -9.72 -12.27
C PHE A 12 -10.11 -10.30 -13.22
N MET A 13 -10.29 -11.61 -13.20
CA MET A 13 -11.31 -12.27 -14.03
C MET A 13 -12.73 -11.87 -13.61
N GLN A 14 -12.98 -11.78 -12.31
CA GLN A 14 -14.30 -11.44 -11.78
C GLN A 14 -14.64 -9.98 -11.88
N ASN A 15 -13.71 -9.11 -11.53
CA ASN A 15 -13.96 -7.68 -11.35
C ASN A 15 -13.41 -6.81 -12.49
N GLY A 16 -12.39 -7.30 -13.20
CA GLY A 16 -11.68 -6.56 -14.22
C GLY A 16 -10.60 -5.65 -13.64
N GLU A 17 -9.56 -5.41 -14.43
CA GLU A 17 -8.41 -4.61 -13.99
C GLU A 17 -8.80 -3.16 -13.67
N ALA A 18 -9.70 -2.57 -14.44
CA ALA A 18 -10.14 -1.19 -14.20
C ALA A 18 -10.78 -1.02 -12.82
N ASN A 19 -11.61 -1.98 -12.41
CA ASN A 19 -12.22 -1.94 -11.07
C ASN A 19 -11.17 -2.14 -9.99
N GLN A 20 -10.19 -2.99 -10.22
CA GLN A 20 -9.10 -3.18 -9.26
C GLN A 20 -8.21 -1.94 -9.15
N ARG A 21 -8.02 -1.18 -10.22
CA ARG A 21 -7.33 0.12 -10.11
C ARG A 21 -8.13 1.11 -9.26
N ARG A 22 -9.46 1.12 -9.39
CA ARG A 22 -10.32 1.95 -8.53
C ARG A 22 -10.24 1.52 -7.07
N MET A 23 -10.19 0.21 -6.83
CA MET A 23 -9.98 -0.31 -5.47
C MET A 23 -8.66 0.16 -4.89
N ALA A 24 -7.60 0.17 -5.69
CA ALA A 24 -6.30 0.69 -5.26
C ALA A 24 -6.41 2.15 -4.82
N ILE A 25 -7.13 2.97 -5.58
CA ILE A 25 -7.35 4.38 -5.23
C ILE A 25 -8.10 4.48 -3.89
N GLU A 26 -9.15 3.68 -3.71
CA GLU A 26 -9.93 3.67 -2.46
C GLU A 26 -9.09 3.24 -1.27
N GLU A 27 -8.31 2.16 -1.40
CA GLU A 27 -7.47 1.67 -0.29
C GLU A 27 -6.37 2.66 0.07
N CYS A 28 -5.79 3.35 -0.91
CA CYS A 28 -4.82 4.42 -0.64
C CYS A 28 -5.49 5.57 0.13
N SER A 29 -6.74 5.91 -0.23
CA SER A 29 -7.47 6.97 0.48
C SER A 29 -7.78 6.57 1.93
N GLU A 30 -8.08 5.30 2.19
CA GLU A 30 -8.33 4.80 3.54
C GLU A 30 -7.06 4.84 4.40
N LEU A 31 -5.90 4.54 3.82
CA LEU A 31 -4.63 4.67 4.52
C LEU A 31 -4.36 6.14 4.89
N ILE A 32 -4.61 7.06 3.96
CA ILE A 32 -4.45 8.49 4.22
C ILE A 32 -5.35 8.91 5.39
N LYS A 33 -6.61 8.47 5.38
CA LYS A 33 -7.55 8.77 6.48
C LYS A 33 -7.05 8.22 7.82
N ALA A 34 -6.54 6.99 7.84
CA ALA A 34 -6.04 6.37 9.06
C ALA A 34 -4.85 7.15 9.63
N LEU A 35 -3.94 7.60 8.77
CA LEU A 35 -2.78 8.41 9.17
C LEU A 35 -3.21 9.78 9.71
N CYS A 36 -4.14 10.44 9.04
CA CYS A 36 -4.67 11.73 9.49
C CYS A 36 -5.37 11.59 10.83
N LYS A 37 -6.10 10.49 11.02
CA LYS A 37 -6.81 10.22 12.28
C LYS A 37 -5.83 9.98 13.42
N TYR A 38 -4.75 9.24 13.16
CA TYR A 38 -3.68 9.03 14.14
C TYR A 38 -3.08 10.37 14.58
N ASP A 39 -2.71 11.22 13.64
CA ASP A 39 -2.12 12.52 13.96
C ASP A 39 -3.09 13.43 14.73
N ARG A 40 -4.37 13.37 14.40
CA ARG A 40 -5.40 14.19 15.05
C ARG A 40 -5.62 13.79 16.50
N TYR A 41 -5.67 12.49 16.77
CA TYR A 41 -6.08 11.97 18.08
C TYR A 41 -4.92 11.43 18.92
N PHE A 42 -3.69 11.51 18.43
CA PHE A 42 -2.54 10.97 19.14
C PHE A 42 -2.35 11.58 20.54
N VAL A 43 -2.64 12.88 20.69
CA VAL A 43 -2.49 13.59 21.96
C VAL A 43 -3.72 13.49 22.86
N ASP A 44 -4.80 12.89 22.38
CA ASP A 44 -6.05 12.76 23.12
C ASP A 44 -5.96 11.57 24.08
N GLU A 45 -6.04 11.84 25.39
CA GLU A 45 -5.91 10.80 26.43
C GLU A 45 -7.10 9.83 26.43
N ASP A 46 -8.25 10.25 25.91
CA ASP A 46 -9.45 9.42 25.87
C ASP A 46 -9.48 8.45 24.69
N VAL A 47 -8.53 8.56 23.76
CA VAL A 47 -8.47 7.71 22.58
C VAL A 47 -7.43 6.61 22.78
N ASP A 48 -7.82 5.38 22.47
CA ASP A 48 -6.91 4.22 22.53
C ASP A 48 -5.93 4.25 21.36
N LYS A 49 -4.65 4.52 21.67
CA LYS A 49 -3.58 4.60 20.67
C LYS A 49 -3.35 3.26 19.96
N LYS A 50 -3.64 2.16 20.65
CA LYS A 50 -3.50 0.82 20.05
C LYS A 50 -4.48 0.64 18.91
N ILE A 51 -5.72 1.12 19.05
CA ILE A 51 -6.73 1.04 18.00
C ILE A 51 -6.29 1.87 16.80
N LEU A 52 -5.78 3.08 17.02
CA LEU A 52 -5.28 3.95 15.94
C LEU A 52 -4.15 3.27 15.17
N ARG A 53 -3.20 2.66 15.89
CA ARG A 53 -2.07 1.95 15.31
C ARG A 53 -2.52 0.74 14.49
N LEU A 54 -3.43 -0.06 15.03
CA LEU A 54 -3.92 -1.26 14.35
C LEU A 54 -4.71 -0.90 13.08
N ASN A 55 -5.46 0.20 13.11
CA ASN A 55 -6.16 0.68 11.91
C ASN A 55 -5.18 1.03 10.80
N ILE A 56 -4.06 1.69 11.13
CA ILE A 56 -3.01 2.00 10.15
C ILE A 56 -2.43 0.72 9.56
N ILE A 57 -2.14 -0.27 10.41
CA ILE A 57 -1.55 -1.54 9.98
C ILE A 57 -2.50 -2.28 9.02
N GLU A 58 -3.79 -2.32 9.32
CA GLU A 58 -4.78 -2.95 8.45
C GLU A 58 -4.84 -2.27 7.09
N GLU A 59 -4.83 -0.93 7.08
CA GLU A 59 -4.86 -0.18 5.82
C GLU A 59 -3.56 -0.33 5.03
N MET A 60 -2.42 -0.46 5.72
CA MET A 60 -1.15 -0.75 5.07
C MET A 60 -1.20 -2.11 4.36
N ALA A 61 -1.79 -3.12 5.00
CA ALA A 61 -1.94 -4.44 4.39
C ALA A 61 -2.81 -4.38 3.15
N ASP A 62 -3.93 -3.65 3.22
CA ASP A 62 -4.82 -3.48 2.07
C ASP A 62 -4.11 -2.78 0.91
N VAL A 63 -3.33 -1.74 1.19
CA VAL A 63 -2.56 -1.01 0.17
C VAL A 63 -1.49 -1.91 -0.44
N GLU A 64 -0.79 -2.70 0.36
CA GLU A 64 0.24 -3.61 -0.16
C GLU A 64 -0.36 -4.65 -1.10
N ILE A 65 -1.51 -5.21 -0.74
CA ILE A 65 -2.24 -6.14 -1.60
C ILE A 65 -2.58 -5.48 -2.93
N MET A 66 -3.03 -4.23 -2.90
CA MET A 66 -3.34 -3.50 -4.14
C MET A 66 -2.09 -3.19 -4.95
N ILE A 67 -0.97 -2.85 -4.29
CA ILE A 67 0.30 -2.62 -4.99
C ILE A 67 0.74 -3.90 -5.72
N ASP A 68 0.62 -5.05 -5.07
CA ASP A 68 0.97 -6.32 -5.69
C ASP A 68 0.11 -6.61 -6.91
N GLN A 69 -1.18 -6.27 -6.87
CA GLN A 69 -2.05 -6.39 -8.03
C GLN A 69 -1.65 -5.42 -9.15
N LEU A 70 -1.30 -4.18 -8.81
CA LEU A 70 -0.84 -3.20 -9.78
C LEU A 70 0.46 -3.65 -10.46
N LYS A 71 1.35 -4.31 -9.71
CA LYS A 71 2.56 -4.89 -10.30
C LYS A 71 2.22 -5.92 -11.38
N LEU A 72 1.22 -6.77 -11.15
CA LEU A 72 0.79 -7.73 -12.14
C LEU A 72 0.23 -7.05 -13.39
N MET A 73 -0.40 -5.90 -13.25
CA MET A 73 -0.93 -5.14 -14.38
C MET A 73 0.15 -4.40 -15.17
N PHE A 74 1.11 -3.79 -14.49
CA PHE A 74 1.99 -2.78 -15.09
C PHE A 74 3.46 -3.13 -15.11
N ASP A 75 3.93 -4.05 -14.25
CA ASP A 75 5.37 -4.33 -14.12
C ASP A 75 5.75 -5.55 -14.95
N HIS A 76 6.27 -5.31 -16.15
CA HIS A 76 6.60 -6.37 -17.10
C HIS A 76 8.08 -6.74 -17.15
N ASN A 77 8.96 -5.86 -16.68
CA ASN A 77 10.42 -6.02 -16.82
C ASN A 77 11.17 -5.72 -15.53
N ASN A 78 10.53 -6.02 -14.39
CA ASN A 78 11.09 -5.73 -13.07
C ASN A 78 11.35 -4.24 -12.85
N ASP A 79 10.53 -3.41 -13.48
CA ASP A 79 10.68 -1.95 -13.42
C ASP A 79 10.40 -1.39 -12.03
N PHE A 80 9.51 -2.05 -11.27
CA PHE A 80 9.21 -1.61 -9.90
C PHE A 80 10.44 -1.66 -9.00
N GLU A 81 11.16 -2.78 -9.00
CA GLU A 81 12.36 -2.93 -8.17
C GLU A 81 13.46 -1.99 -8.61
N LYS A 82 13.61 -1.77 -9.91
CA LYS A 82 14.58 -0.81 -10.45
C LYS A 82 14.26 0.61 -10.00
N ALA A 83 12.98 1.00 -10.07
CA ALA A 83 12.53 2.32 -9.63
C ALA A 83 12.74 2.49 -8.13
N LYS A 84 12.41 1.47 -7.34
CA LYS A 84 12.58 1.50 -5.88
C LYS A 84 14.05 1.65 -5.51
N GLU A 85 14.92 0.87 -6.15
CA GLU A 85 16.37 0.95 -5.91
C GLU A 85 16.91 2.35 -6.21
N SER A 86 16.51 2.92 -7.34
CA SER A 86 16.92 4.27 -7.72
C SER A 86 16.48 5.32 -6.68
N LYS A 87 15.25 5.20 -6.20
CA LYS A 87 14.72 6.12 -5.20
C LYS A 87 15.43 5.97 -3.85
N LEU A 88 15.76 4.74 -3.47
CA LEU A 88 16.50 4.49 -2.23
C LEU A 88 17.92 5.06 -2.29
N LYS A 89 18.59 4.94 -3.43
CA LYS A 89 19.91 5.54 -3.64
C LYS A 89 19.83 7.07 -3.53
N ARG A 90 18.81 7.67 -4.12
CA ARG A 90 18.60 9.12 -4.03
C ARG A 90 18.37 9.56 -2.59
N LEU A 91 17.59 8.78 -1.83
CA LEU A 91 17.37 9.06 -0.41
C LEU A 91 18.67 8.97 0.37
N ALA A 92 19.47 7.94 0.15
CA ALA A 92 20.77 7.77 0.81
C ALA A 92 21.70 8.98 0.53
N ARG A 93 21.75 9.43 -0.73
CA ARG A 93 22.54 10.63 -1.09
C ARG A 93 22.06 11.85 -0.35
N ARG A 94 20.75 12.06 -0.29
CA ARG A 94 20.15 13.21 0.40
C ARG A 94 20.50 13.22 1.88
N LEU A 95 20.61 12.04 2.49
CA LEU A 95 20.96 11.89 3.90
C LEU A 95 22.47 11.82 4.14
N GLY A 96 23.29 11.79 3.07
CA GLY A 96 24.73 11.74 3.19
C GLY A 96 25.29 10.42 3.71
N VAL A 97 24.56 9.33 3.50
CA VAL A 97 24.97 7.98 3.98
C VAL A 97 25.24 7.01 2.84
N GLU A 98 25.46 7.53 1.68
CA GLU A 98 25.77 6.71 0.51
C GLU A 98 27.14 6.06 0.60
#